data_2c4cc7f8a1ec9d59e063dfc7dd2d5f02
#
_entry.id   2c4cc7f8a1ec9d59e063dfc7dd2d5f02
#
_cell.length_a   1.000
_cell.length_b   1.000
_cell.length_c   1.000
_cell.angle_alpha   90.00
_cell.angle_beta   90.00
_cell.angle_gamma   90.00
#
_symmetry.space_group_name_H-M   'P 1'
#
loop_
_entity.id
_entity.type
_entity.pdbx_description
1 polymer ?
#
loop_
_entity_poly.entity_id
_entity_poly.type
_entity_poly.pdbx_seq_one_letter_code
_entity_poly.pdbx_strand_id
1 'polypeptide(L)'
;MLVKLLRLGALAALLAAAAQPAVADPDPADWPSVEAEASGQTVYFNAWGGSSSINDYIRWVADEVQREFGVTLNHVKLEDTATAVAKVIAEKAAGRDEDGSVDLIWINGENFVSMQEQGLLADGFATELPNWRYVDTGNPSVTTDFTVPTLGQESPWGGAKMVFFADTARSGPVADMPDDTDALLAWANAHPGRFSYPAPPDFVGSSFLKQVLIEQIEDPSLLAEPVDEANFDAVTAPLWRWLDEIRPVLWREGRDYPQNYPAMKQLLADAELDIIFAFNPAEASAAIAAGELPDTVRSFVFPGGTLGNTHFVAIPYNSSAQAGAMVVANFLLSPEAQLRKEDPAYWGDPTVLSMESLSEADRAAFAAIDRGPATLSPDELGPVLPEPHASWMTRIEEEWAKRYGS
;
A
#
# COMPACT_ATOMS: atom_id res chain seq x y z
N MET A 1 75.15 -0.05 51.99
CA MET A 1 74.03 0.82 51.66
C MET A 1 73.05 0.04 50.76
N LEU A 2 71.86 -0.21 51.26
CA LEU A 2 70.81 -1.11 50.72
C LEU A 2 70.08 -0.45 49.58
N VAL A 3 69.98 -1.10 48.44
CA VAL A 3 69.09 -0.73 47.36
C VAL A 3 67.90 -1.68 47.39
N LYS A 4 66.74 -1.15 47.64
CA LYS A 4 65.45 -1.88 47.62
C LYS A 4 64.97 -2.00 46.20
N LEU A 5 64.79 -3.24 45.71
CA LEU A 5 64.01 -3.54 44.47
C LEU A 5 62.51 -3.54 44.84
N LEU A 6 61.78 -2.63 44.16
CA LEU A 6 60.31 -2.72 44.08
C LEU A 6 59.96 -3.59 42.89
N ARG A 7 59.25 -4.68 43.11
CA ARG A 7 58.57 -5.48 42.06
C ARG A 7 57.16 -4.88 41.85
N LEU A 8 56.91 -4.31 40.70
CA LEU A 8 55.53 -4.03 40.19
C LEU A 8 54.99 -5.33 39.60
N GLY A 9 53.97 -5.87 40.23
CA GLY A 9 53.14 -6.92 39.64
C GLY A 9 52.04 -6.28 38.77
N ALA A 10 52.11 -6.49 37.44
CA ALA A 10 51.06 -6.11 36.52
C ALA A 10 49.94 -7.18 36.61
N LEU A 11 48.79 -6.81 37.12
CA LEU A 11 47.54 -7.60 37.09
C LEU A 11 46.88 -7.39 35.71
N ALA A 12 47.06 -8.34 34.81
CA ALA A 12 46.31 -8.36 33.54
C ALA A 12 44.92 -8.90 33.81
N ALA A 13 43.91 -8.04 33.89
CA ALA A 13 42.51 -8.44 33.87
C ALA A 13 42.13 -8.82 32.44
N LEU A 14 41.99 -10.10 32.15
CA LEU A 14 41.33 -10.59 30.94
C LEU A 14 39.82 -10.28 31.08
N LEU A 15 39.36 -9.26 30.34
CA LEU A 15 37.93 -9.13 30.03
C LEU A 15 37.60 -10.22 29.03
N ALA A 16 37.01 -11.32 29.49
CA ALA A 16 36.27 -12.27 28.64
C ALA A 16 35.02 -11.53 28.19
N ALA A 17 35.03 -10.97 27.01
CA ALA A 17 33.77 -10.62 26.32
C ALA A 17 33.03 -11.94 26.09
N ALA A 18 31.98 -12.17 26.86
CA ALA A 18 31.03 -13.22 26.55
C ALA A 18 30.40 -12.80 25.20
N ALA A 19 30.76 -13.50 24.12
CA ALA A 19 29.99 -13.44 22.89
C ALA A 19 28.59 -13.92 23.25
N GLN A 20 27.62 -13.03 23.24
CA GLN A 20 26.22 -13.44 23.27
C GLN A 20 26.01 -14.28 22.02
N PRO A 21 25.38 -15.46 22.12
CA PRO A 21 25.00 -16.19 20.92
C PRO A 21 24.13 -15.26 20.09
N ALA A 22 24.43 -15.12 18.79
CA ALA A 22 23.51 -14.50 17.86
C ALA A 22 22.15 -15.20 18.03
N VAL A 23 21.12 -14.44 18.35
CA VAL A 23 19.76 -14.96 18.39
C VAL A 23 19.47 -15.35 16.95
N ALA A 24 19.18 -16.62 16.70
CA ALA A 24 18.78 -17.05 15.37
C ALA A 24 17.46 -16.35 15.02
N ASP A 25 17.25 -16.02 13.75
CA ASP A 25 15.97 -15.49 13.29
C ASP A 25 14.83 -16.42 13.72
N PRO A 26 13.66 -15.89 14.11
CA PRO A 26 12.53 -16.70 14.53
C PRO A 26 12.08 -17.61 13.40
N ASP A 27 11.92 -18.91 13.68
CA ASP A 27 11.41 -19.87 12.70
C ASP A 27 9.88 -19.75 12.63
N PRO A 28 9.29 -19.23 11.54
CA PRO A 28 7.84 -19.06 11.42
C PRO A 28 7.08 -20.39 11.46
N ALA A 29 7.73 -21.53 11.20
CA ALA A 29 7.13 -22.86 11.31
C ALA A 29 6.96 -23.32 12.77
N ASP A 30 7.72 -22.75 13.72
CA ASP A 30 7.54 -22.96 15.18
C ASP A 30 6.78 -21.78 15.80
N TRP A 31 5.50 -21.64 15.45
CA TRP A 31 4.67 -20.50 15.86
C TRP A 31 4.63 -20.26 17.39
N PRO A 32 4.52 -21.30 18.26
CA PRO A 32 4.60 -21.08 19.73
C PRO A 32 5.91 -20.41 20.17
N SER A 33 7.03 -20.68 19.50
CA SER A 33 8.31 -20.02 19.76
C SER A 33 8.28 -18.56 19.31
N VAL A 34 7.70 -18.28 18.13
CA VAL A 34 7.49 -16.92 17.61
C VAL A 34 6.69 -16.08 18.59
N GLU A 35 5.54 -16.58 19.09
CA GLU A 35 4.71 -15.85 20.07
C GLU A 35 5.45 -15.59 21.39
N ALA A 36 6.20 -16.58 21.86
CA ALA A 36 6.97 -16.44 23.11
C ALA A 36 8.06 -15.38 22.98
N GLU A 37 8.76 -15.32 21.85
CA GLU A 37 9.81 -14.34 21.56
C GLU A 37 9.21 -12.94 21.30
N ALA A 38 8.08 -12.85 20.62
CA ALA A 38 7.39 -11.59 20.33
C ALA A 38 6.95 -10.84 21.59
N SER A 39 6.66 -11.57 22.66
CA SER A 39 6.14 -10.97 23.89
C SER A 39 7.12 -9.98 24.52
N GLY A 40 6.70 -8.73 24.65
CA GLY A 40 7.52 -7.61 25.14
C GLY A 40 8.30 -6.87 24.07
N GLN A 41 8.30 -7.34 22.80
CA GLN A 41 8.91 -6.62 21.69
C GLN A 41 8.13 -5.36 21.33
N THR A 42 8.85 -4.40 20.73
CA THR A 42 8.27 -3.19 20.15
C THR A 42 8.49 -3.23 18.66
N VAL A 43 7.39 -3.21 17.88
CA VAL A 43 7.38 -3.22 16.42
C VAL A 43 7.16 -1.82 15.90
N TYR A 44 8.09 -1.29 15.08
CA TYR A 44 7.93 -0.04 14.36
C TYR A 44 7.34 -0.31 12.98
N PHE A 45 6.01 -0.11 12.88
CA PHE A 45 5.26 -0.29 11.63
C PHE A 45 5.28 1.00 10.82
N ASN A 46 6.05 0.98 9.74
CA ASN A 46 6.19 2.08 8.79
C ASN A 46 5.08 1.96 7.74
N ALA A 47 4.05 2.79 7.88
CA ALA A 47 2.85 2.72 7.06
C ALA A 47 2.36 4.12 6.68
N TRP A 48 1.67 4.23 5.55
CA TRP A 48 1.08 5.48 5.09
C TRP A 48 0.12 6.07 6.13
N GLY A 49 0.26 7.37 6.41
CA GLY A 49 -0.44 8.06 7.48
C GLY A 49 -1.42 9.13 7.04
N GLY A 50 -1.75 9.21 5.74
CA GLY A 50 -2.56 10.29 5.18
C GLY A 50 -4.06 10.21 5.43
N SER A 51 -4.57 9.14 6.05
CA SER A 51 -5.99 8.97 6.40
C SER A 51 -6.19 8.79 7.90
N SER A 52 -7.19 9.49 8.46
CA SER A 52 -7.57 9.33 9.87
C SER A 52 -8.13 7.95 10.16
N SER A 53 -8.97 7.40 9.27
CA SER A 53 -9.59 6.08 9.42
C SER A 53 -8.54 4.96 9.44
N ILE A 54 -7.55 5.01 8.53
CA ILE A 54 -6.42 4.07 8.52
C ILE A 54 -5.58 4.18 9.79
N ASN A 55 -5.28 5.41 10.23
CA ASN A 55 -4.53 5.64 11.46
C ASN A 55 -5.27 5.10 12.69
N ASP A 56 -6.59 5.19 12.72
CA ASP A 56 -7.43 4.70 13.80
C ASP A 56 -7.53 3.17 13.78
N TYR A 57 -7.60 2.56 12.58
CA TYR A 57 -7.52 1.11 12.42
C TYR A 57 -6.18 0.56 12.92
N ILE A 58 -5.05 1.14 12.50
CA ILE A 58 -3.72 0.69 12.95
C ILE A 58 -3.57 0.87 14.47
N ARG A 59 -4.15 1.93 15.06
CA ARG A 59 -4.17 2.11 16.52
C ARG A 59 -4.96 1.00 17.21
N TRP A 60 -6.13 0.63 16.68
CA TRP A 60 -6.90 -0.48 17.18
C TRP A 60 -6.11 -1.81 17.08
N VAL A 61 -5.44 -2.07 15.94
CA VAL A 61 -4.53 -3.23 15.83
C VAL A 61 -3.46 -3.20 16.92
N ALA A 62 -2.88 -2.03 17.19
CA ALA A 62 -1.88 -1.89 18.26
C ALA A 62 -2.43 -2.25 19.65
N ASP A 63 -3.65 -1.83 19.97
CA ASP A 63 -4.32 -2.16 21.23
C ASP A 63 -4.59 -3.67 21.35
N GLU A 64 -5.03 -4.31 20.26
CA GLU A 64 -5.33 -5.74 20.24
C GLU A 64 -4.07 -6.61 20.35
N VAL A 65 -3.02 -6.34 19.54
CA VAL A 65 -1.78 -7.13 19.61
C VAL A 65 -1.05 -6.94 20.96
N GLN A 66 -1.18 -5.77 21.57
CA GLN A 66 -0.68 -5.56 22.92
C GLN A 66 -1.47 -6.38 23.94
N ARG A 67 -2.79 -6.43 23.82
CA ARG A 67 -3.68 -7.16 24.74
C ARG A 67 -3.51 -8.67 24.63
N GLU A 68 -3.36 -9.19 23.40
CA GLU A 68 -3.35 -10.64 23.15
C GLU A 68 -1.96 -11.25 23.26
N PHE A 69 -0.95 -10.55 22.74
CA PHE A 69 0.40 -11.10 22.56
C PHE A 69 1.48 -10.34 23.33
N GLY A 70 1.14 -9.21 23.97
CA GLY A 70 2.13 -8.39 24.66
C GLY A 70 3.09 -7.64 23.73
N VAL A 71 2.75 -7.52 22.44
CA VAL A 71 3.53 -6.80 21.43
C VAL A 71 3.12 -5.33 21.41
N THR A 72 4.08 -4.42 21.54
CA THR A 72 3.85 -2.98 21.40
C THR A 72 4.00 -2.59 19.92
N LEU A 73 2.93 -2.10 19.28
CA LEU A 73 2.98 -1.63 17.88
C LEU A 73 3.03 -0.11 17.83
N ASN A 74 4.08 0.43 17.22
CA ASN A 74 4.25 1.86 16.98
C ASN A 74 4.06 2.20 15.50
N HIS A 75 2.98 2.88 15.15
CA HIS A 75 2.76 3.38 13.80
C HIS A 75 3.70 4.54 13.47
N VAL A 76 4.68 4.32 12.61
CA VAL A 76 5.54 5.34 12.02
C VAL A 76 4.86 5.82 10.73
N LYS A 77 4.22 6.99 10.81
CA LYS A 77 3.43 7.54 9.70
C LYS A 77 4.33 8.05 8.59
N LEU A 78 4.13 7.51 7.40
CA LEU A 78 4.83 7.91 6.19
C LEU A 78 3.90 8.70 5.25
N GLU A 79 4.46 9.60 4.48
CA GLU A 79 3.82 10.19 3.30
C GLU A 79 4.05 9.28 2.09
N ASP A 80 5.20 8.60 2.03
CA ASP A 80 5.61 7.70 0.95
C ASP A 80 6.45 6.54 1.51
N THR A 81 6.15 5.32 1.05
CA THR A 81 6.84 4.08 1.43
C THR A 81 8.34 4.09 1.06
N ALA A 82 8.71 4.75 -0.04
CA ALA A 82 10.11 4.89 -0.46
C ALA A 82 11.02 5.46 0.64
N THR A 83 10.47 6.24 1.57
CA THR A 83 11.20 6.76 2.73
C THR A 83 11.69 5.65 3.66
N ALA A 84 10.84 4.64 3.92
CA ALA A 84 11.23 3.49 4.75
C ALA A 84 12.22 2.59 4.00
N VAL A 85 12.01 2.37 2.70
CA VAL A 85 12.93 1.60 1.84
C VAL A 85 14.31 2.22 1.82
N ALA A 86 14.41 3.54 1.57
CA ALA A 86 15.67 4.27 1.58
C ALA A 86 16.40 4.15 2.93
N LYS A 87 15.66 4.10 4.04
CA LYS A 87 16.22 3.93 5.38
C LYS A 87 16.86 2.55 5.55
N VAL A 88 16.19 1.47 5.14
CA VAL A 88 16.73 0.10 5.18
C VAL A 88 17.96 -0.02 4.28
N ILE A 89 17.92 0.54 3.07
CA ILE A 89 19.08 0.60 2.16
C ILE A 89 20.27 1.31 2.81
N ALA A 90 20.04 2.45 3.47
CA ALA A 90 21.09 3.19 4.16
C ALA A 90 21.68 2.42 5.36
N GLU A 91 20.85 1.69 6.10
CA GLU A 91 21.27 0.82 7.18
C GLU A 91 22.16 -0.32 6.66
N LYS A 92 21.77 -0.97 5.56
CA LYS A 92 22.59 -1.99 4.87
C LYS A 92 23.93 -1.44 4.44
N ALA A 93 23.93 -0.27 3.79
CA ALA A 93 25.17 0.39 3.35
C ALA A 93 26.10 0.78 4.52
N ALA A 94 25.53 1.03 5.72
CA ALA A 94 26.27 1.30 6.95
C ALA A 94 26.74 0.03 7.67
N GLY A 95 26.43 -1.17 7.16
CA GLY A 95 26.75 -2.46 7.79
C GLY A 95 25.90 -2.77 9.03
N ARG A 96 24.71 -2.19 9.12
CA ARG A 96 23.72 -2.51 10.17
C ARG A 96 22.87 -3.69 9.70
N ASP A 97 23.39 -4.89 9.83
CA ASP A 97 22.71 -6.12 9.45
C ASP A 97 21.82 -6.70 10.57
N GLU A 98 21.82 -6.09 11.76
CA GLU A 98 21.01 -6.41 12.93
C GLU A 98 20.52 -5.09 13.56
N ASP A 99 19.50 -5.16 14.43
CA ASP A 99 18.93 -4.03 15.16
C ASP A 99 18.54 -2.85 14.24
N GLY A 100 17.92 -3.16 13.11
CA GLY A 100 17.33 -2.18 12.20
C GLY A 100 16.25 -1.34 12.88
N SER A 101 15.94 -0.21 12.31
CA SER A 101 14.98 0.74 12.89
C SER A 101 13.61 0.69 12.21
N VAL A 102 13.40 -0.30 11.34
CA VAL A 102 12.15 -0.57 10.63
C VAL A 102 11.84 -2.06 10.83
N ASP A 103 10.69 -2.37 11.40
CA ASP A 103 10.34 -3.75 11.73
C ASP A 103 9.24 -4.30 10.83
N LEU A 104 8.32 -3.45 10.39
CA LEU A 104 7.26 -3.80 9.48
C LEU A 104 7.02 -2.63 8.52
N ILE A 105 6.79 -2.92 7.23
CA ILE A 105 6.52 -1.91 6.20
C ILE A 105 5.22 -2.26 5.49
N TRP A 106 4.32 -1.29 5.32
CA TRP A 106 3.27 -1.37 4.32
C TRP A 106 3.92 -1.06 2.96
N ILE A 107 3.94 -2.03 2.07
CA ILE A 107 4.73 -1.99 0.84
C ILE A 107 3.96 -2.60 -0.33
N ASN A 108 4.30 -2.20 -1.53
CA ASN A 108 3.94 -2.83 -2.80
C ASN A 108 4.79 -2.27 -3.95
N GLY A 109 4.65 -2.89 -5.13
CA GLY A 109 5.16 -2.43 -6.41
C GLY A 109 6.68 -2.25 -6.45
N GLU A 110 7.13 -1.10 -6.96
CA GLU A 110 8.56 -0.81 -7.14
C GLU A 110 9.35 -0.81 -5.83
N ASN A 111 8.70 -0.47 -4.73
CA ASN A 111 9.31 -0.49 -3.40
C ASN A 111 9.62 -1.93 -2.96
N PHE A 112 8.67 -2.86 -3.18
CA PHE A 112 8.87 -4.29 -2.92
C PHE A 112 9.99 -4.86 -3.81
N VAL A 113 9.91 -4.62 -5.12
CA VAL A 113 10.93 -5.09 -6.08
C VAL A 113 12.32 -4.59 -5.70
N SER A 114 12.44 -3.30 -5.37
CA SER A 114 13.71 -2.72 -4.93
C SER A 114 14.30 -3.41 -3.69
N MET A 115 13.47 -3.75 -2.72
CA MET A 115 13.92 -4.47 -1.52
C MET A 115 14.24 -5.93 -1.80
N GLN A 116 13.41 -6.61 -2.62
CA GLN A 116 13.62 -8.02 -3.00
C GLN A 116 14.94 -8.21 -3.77
N GLU A 117 15.17 -7.40 -4.80
CA GLU A 117 16.39 -7.49 -5.62
C GLU A 117 17.69 -7.24 -4.83
N GLN A 118 17.61 -6.44 -3.79
CA GLN A 118 18.76 -6.12 -2.93
C GLN A 118 18.90 -7.07 -1.73
N GLY A 119 18.02 -8.07 -1.58
CA GLY A 119 18.02 -9.00 -0.45
C GLY A 119 17.80 -8.29 0.89
N LEU A 120 16.83 -7.38 0.95
CA LEU A 120 16.54 -6.55 2.12
C LEU A 120 15.29 -6.99 2.89
N LEU A 121 14.69 -8.12 2.52
CA LEU A 121 13.48 -8.67 3.14
C LEU A 121 13.77 -9.96 3.89
N ALA A 122 13.01 -10.23 4.94
CA ALA A 122 12.99 -11.53 5.59
C ALA A 122 12.37 -12.57 4.66
N ASP A 123 12.98 -13.75 4.57
CA ASP A 123 12.57 -14.79 3.64
C ASP A 123 11.36 -15.58 4.15
N GLY A 124 10.41 -15.83 3.23
CA GLY A 124 9.44 -16.95 3.33
C GLY A 124 8.50 -16.96 4.53
N PHE A 125 8.36 -15.85 5.30
CA PHE A 125 7.58 -15.88 6.54
C PHE A 125 6.06 -15.93 6.32
N ALA A 126 5.56 -15.29 5.26
CA ALA A 126 4.14 -15.00 5.11
C ALA A 126 3.29 -16.26 4.97
N THR A 127 3.77 -17.25 4.19
CA THR A 127 3.03 -18.50 3.95
C THR A 127 2.99 -19.43 5.16
N GLU A 128 3.85 -19.22 6.14
CA GLU A 128 3.91 -19.98 7.39
C GLU A 128 3.05 -19.38 8.51
N LEU A 129 2.51 -18.17 8.31
CA LEU A 129 1.62 -17.54 9.29
C LEU A 129 0.36 -18.39 9.52
N PRO A 130 -0.07 -18.65 10.75
CA PRO A 130 -1.24 -19.48 11.04
C PRO A 130 -2.53 -19.03 10.34
N ASN A 131 -2.70 -17.71 10.14
CA ASN A 131 -3.87 -17.13 9.47
C ASN A 131 -3.75 -17.10 7.94
N TRP A 132 -2.60 -17.48 7.36
CA TRP A 132 -2.46 -17.67 5.93
C TRP A 132 -3.51 -18.62 5.34
N ARG A 133 -3.95 -19.59 6.13
CA ARG A 133 -5.02 -20.56 5.75
C ARG A 133 -6.34 -19.90 5.32
N TYR A 134 -6.54 -18.64 5.68
CA TYR A 134 -7.74 -17.89 5.31
C TYR A 134 -7.56 -17.07 4.03
N VAL A 135 -6.32 -16.84 3.59
CA VAL A 135 -6.02 -16.02 2.40
C VAL A 135 -6.60 -16.66 1.15
N ASP A 136 -7.20 -15.84 0.30
CA ASP A 136 -7.73 -16.27 -1.01
C ASP A 136 -6.60 -16.49 -2.02
N THR A 137 -5.88 -17.59 -1.90
CA THR A 137 -4.80 -17.96 -2.83
C THR A 137 -5.31 -18.33 -4.24
N GLY A 138 -6.62 -18.40 -4.46
CA GLY A 138 -7.24 -18.47 -5.79
C GLY A 138 -7.14 -17.13 -6.54
N ASN A 139 -6.96 -16.03 -5.84
CA ASN A 139 -6.69 -14.72 -6.42
C ASN A 139 -5.17 -14.51 -6.58
N PRO A 140 -4.62 -14.45 -7.81
CA PRO A 140 -3.18 -14.29 -8.02
C PRO A 140 -2.58 -13.04 -7.37
N SER A 141 -3.38 -11.99 -7.17
CA SER A 141 -2.88 -10.71 -6.62
C SER A 141 -2.40 -10.82 -5.17
N VAL A 142 -2.74 -11.90 -4.43
CA VAL A 142 -2.27 -12.08 -3.05
C VAL A 142 -0.90 -12.76 -2.95
N THR A 143 -0.37 -13.26 -4.07
CA THR A 143 0.94 -13.92 -4.16
C THR A 143 1.84 -13.29 -5.23
N THR A 144 1.36 -12.23 -5.87
CA THR A 144 2.08 -11.50 -6.92
C THR A 144 1.87 -10.01 -6.70
N ASP A 145 2.95 -9.27 -6.55
CA ASP A 145 2.93 -7.82 -6.42
C ASP A 145 3.44 -7.17 -7.71
N PHE A 146 2.59 -6.41 -8.39
CA PHE A 146 2.86 -5.77 -9.69
C PHE A 146 3.59 -6.71 -10.67
N THR A 147 3.00 -7.90 -10.89
CA THR A 147 3.51 -9.00 -11.70
C THR A 147 4.73 -9.77 -11.13
N VAL A 148 5.34 -9.31 -10.05
CA VAL A 148 6.49 -9.94 -9.42
C VAL A 148 6.04 -10.92 -8.33
N PRO A 149 6.46 -12.21 -8.34
CA PRO A 149 6.11 -13.17 -7.30
C PRO A 149 6.62 -12.72 -5.92
N THR A 150 5.75 -12.77 -4.90
CA THR A 150 6.09 -12.36 -3.54
C THR A 150 7.07 -13.30 -2.84
N LEU A 151 7.14 -14.57 -3.27
CA LEU A 151 7.98 -15.61 -2.68
C LEU A 151 7.79 -15.78 -1.16
N GLY A 152 6.66 -15.35 -0.62
CA GLY A 152 6.38 -15.35 0.82
C GLY A 152 7.14 -14.30 1.62
N GLN A 153 7.80 -13.33 0.98
CA GLN A 153 8.55 -12.25 1.61
C GLN A 153 7.66 -11.08 2.06
N GLU A 154 6.40 -11.11 1.64
CA GLU A 154 5.38 -10.15 2.08
C GLU A 154 4.04 -10.87 2.29
N SER A 155 3.26 -10.37 3.25
CA SER A 155 1.94 -10.88 3.61
C SER A 155 0.86 -9.92 3.10
N PRO A 156 -0.14 -10.41 2.32
CA PRO A 156 -1.24 -9.57 1.89
C PRO A 156 -2.10 -9.19 3.10
N TRP A 157 -2.60 -7.96 3.14
CA TRP A 157 -3.47 -7.55 4.23
C TRP A 157 -4.66 -6.69 3.82
N GLY A 158 -4.73 -6.29 2.54
CA GLY A 158 -5.87 -5.57 2.00
C GLY A 158 -5.90 -5.57 0.49
N GLY A 159 -7.10 -5.38 -0.07
CA GLY A 159 -7.30 -5.21 -1.49
C GLY A 159 -7.49 -3.74 -1.85
N ALA A 160 -7.06 -3.36 -3.02
CA ALA A 160 -7.26 -2.03 -3.55
C ALA A 160 -7.85 -2.09 -4.95
N LYS A 161 -8.76 -1.19 -5.25
CA LYS A 161 -9.31 -1.01 -6.58
C LYS A 161 -9.58 0.47 -6.83
N MET A 162 -9.12 0.97 -7.97
CA MET A 162 -9.42 2.32 -8.37
C MET A 162 -10.92 2.48 -8.61
N VAL A 163 -11.51 3.43 -7.92
CA VAL A 163 -12.89 3.87 -8.11
C VAL A 163 -12.91 5.38 -8.31
N PHE A 164 -13.74 5.82 -9.21
CA PHE A 164 -14.04 7.24 -9.39
C PHE A 164 -15.27 7.61 -8.57
N PHE A 165 -15.35 8.85 -8.14
CA PHE A 165 -16.56 9.37 -7.53
C PHE A 165 -16.76 10.85 -7.84
N ALA A 166 -18.03 11.20 -7.91
CA ALA A 166 -18.48 12.53 -8.28
C ALA A 166 -19.61 13.01 -7.36
N ASP A 167 -19.68 14.32 -7.15
CA ASP A 167 -20.85 14.91 -6.51
C ASP A 167 -21.98 15.03 -7.53
N THR A 168 -22.96 14.12 -7.44
CA THR A 168 -24.08 14.05 -8.37
C THR A 168 -25.00 15.27 -8.35
N ALA A 169 -24.96 16.08 -7.29
CA ALA A 169 -25.69 17.35 -7.25
C ALA A 169 -25.11 18.39 -8.19
N ARG A 170 -23.81 18.28 -8.52
CA ARG A 170 -23.10 19.21 -9.43
C ARG A 170 -22.88 18.60 -10.81
N SER A 171 -22.51 17.32 -10.85
CA SER A 171 -22.06 16.63 -12.08
C SER A 171 -23.18 15.91 -12.81
N GLY A 172 -24.39 15.81 -12.21
CA GLY A 172 -25.47 14.99 -12.75
C GLY A 172 -25.43 13.52 -12.30
N PRO A 173 -26.33 12.68 -12.81
CA PRO A 173 -26.43 11.29 -12.36
C PRO A 173 -25.22 10.47 -12.78
N VAL A 174 -24.90 9.42 -12.01
CA VAL A 174 -23.78 8.49 -12.28
C VAL A 174 -23.82 7.91 -13.70
N ALA A 175 -25.02 7.66 -14.24
CA ALA A 175 -25.18 7.13 -15.59
C ALA A 175 -24.65 8.05 -16.71
N ASP A 176 -24.40 9.33 -16.42
CA ASP A 176 -23.85 10.31 -17.37
C ASP A 176 -22.35 10.55 -17.13
N MET A 177 -21.74 9.84 -16.17
CA MET A 177 -20.30 9.95 -15.90
C MET A 177 -19.47 9.21 -16.97
N PRO A 178 -18.19 9.59 -17.14
CA PRO A 178 -17.29 8.90 -18.08
C PRO A 178 -17.21 7.40 -17.79
N ASP A 179 -17.18 6.59 -18.83
CA ASP A 179 -17.12 5.14 -18.79
C ASP A 179 -15.77 4.56 -19.31
N ASP A 180 -14.86 5.42 -19.77
CA ASP A 180 -13.48 5.14 -20.13
C ASP A 180 -12.63 6.42 -20.10
N THR A 181 -11.34 6.31 -20.42
CA THR A 181 -10.42 7.47 -20.43
C THR A 181 -10.69 8.43 -21.59
N ASP A 182 -11.20 7.99 -22.72
CA ASP A 182 -11.60 8.87 -23.83
C ASP A 182 -12.86 9.68 -23.49
N ALA A 183 -13.84 9.03 -22.87
CA ALA A 183 -15.01 9.71 -22.33
C ALA A 183 -14.64 10.69 -21.20
N LEU A 184 -13.65 10.35 -20.35
CA LEU A 184 -13.12 11.27 -19.36
C LEU A 184 -12.47 12.50 -19.98
N LEU A 185 -11.70 12.33 -21.05
CA LEU A 185 -11.11 13.44 -21.81
C LEU A 185 -12.22 14.33 -22.44
N ALA A 186 -13.25 13.71 -23.03
CA ALA A 186 -14.39 14.44 -23.59
C ALA A 186 -15.17 15.21 -22.49
N TRP A 187 -15.38 14.57 -21.33
CA TRP A 187 -16.01 15.19 -20.17
C TRP A 187 -15.19 16.37 -19.65
N ALA A 188 -13.88 16.22 -19.49
CA ALA A 188 -13.00 17.27 -19.01
C ALA A 188 -12.98 18.48 -19.98
N ASN A 189 -13.03 18.25 -21.29
CA ASN A 189 -13.17 19.31 -22.29
C ASN A 189 -14.50 20.08 -22.17
N ALA A 190 -15.58 19.40 -21.79
CA ALA A 190 -16.88 20.02 -21.55
C ALA A 190 -16.94 20.76 -20.19
N HIS A 191 -16.10 20.36 -19.24
CA HIS A 191 -16.05 20.89 -17.87
C HIS A 191 -14.63 21.31 -17.46
N PRO A 192 -14.03 22.31 -18.14
CA PRO A 192 -12.64 22.67 -17.91
C PRO A 192 -12.40 23.11 -16.46
N GLY A 193 -11.30 22.64 -15.89
CA GLY A 193 -10.89 22.89 -14.52
C GLY A 193 -11.57 22.02 -13.45
N ARG A 194 -12.41 21.06 -13.87
CA ARG A 194 -13.23 20.26 -12.92
C ARG A 194 -12.69 18.85 -12.65
N PHE A 195 -11.57 18.48 -13.23
CA PHE A 195 -10.83 17.23 -13.01
C PHE A 195 -9.35 17.52 -12.82
N SER A 196 -8.67 16.69 -12.04
CA SER A 196 -7.22 16.63 -11.92
C SER A 196 -6.80 15.29 -11.31
N TYR A 197 -5.50 15.06 -11.23
CA TYR A 197 -4.87 13.93 -10.56
C TYR A 197 -3.67 14.43 -9.75
N PRO A 198 -3.23 13.72 -8.68
CA PRO A 198 -2.01 14.08 -7.97
C PRO A 198 -0.78 13.96 -8.87
N ALA A 199 0.19 14.88 -8.69
CA ALA A 199 1.43 14.82 -9.46
C ALA A 199 2.25 13.56 -9.07
N PRO A 200 2.75 12.77 -10.04
CA PRO A 200 3.79 11.80 -9.77
C PRO A 200 5.00 12.43 -9.02
N PRO A 201 5.65 11.70 -8.09
CA PRO A 201 5.52 10.27 -7.84
C PRO A 201 4.43 9.90 -6.80
N ASP A 202 3.42 10.73 -6.53
CA ASP A 202 2.30 10.29 -5.68
C ASP A 202 1.68 9.01 -6.25
N PHE A 203 1.51 7.97 -5.42
CA PHE A 203 1.04 6.65 -5.84
C PHE A 203 -0.30 6.71 -6.57
N VAL A 204 -1.24 7.54 -6.11
CA VAL A 204 -2.58 7.65 -6.72
C VAL A 204 -2.48 8.30 -8.09
N GLY A 205 -1.64 9.32 -8.22
CA GLY A 205 -1.38 9.98 -9.49
C GLY A 205 -0.69 9.05 -10.49
N SER A 206 0.38 8.39 -10.09
CA SER A 206 1.12 7.44 -10.93
C SER A 206 0.23 6.28 -11.39
N SER A 207 -0.65 5.79 -10.51
CA SER A 207 -1.61 4.73 -10.86
C SER A 207 -2.69 5.22 -11.85
N PHE A 208 -3.10 6.47 -11.77
CA PHE A 208 -3.98 7.04 -12.80
C PHE A 208 -3.30 7.06 -14.19
N LEU A 209 -2.01 7.39 -14.25
CA LEU A 209 -1.26 7.33 -15.52
C LEU A 209 -1.20 5.89 -16.08
N LYS A 210 -1.05 4.88 -15.20
CA LYS A 210 -1.09 3.47 -15.60
C LYS A 210 -2.47 3.06 -16.12
N GLN A 211 -3.56 3.50 -15.46
CA GLN A 211 -4.93 3.28 -15.94
C GLN A 211 -5.10 3.83 -17.36
N VAL A 212 -4.68 5.09 -17.58
CA VAL A 212 -4.74 5.70 -18.92
C VAL A 212 -3.89 4.92 -19.94
N LEU A 213 -2.65 4.55 -19.57
CA LEU A 213 -1.79 3.78 -20.47
C LEU A 213 -2.42 2.46 -20.90
N ILE A 214 -2.96 1.69 -19.94
CA ILE A 214 -3.60 0.39 -20.21
C ILE A 214 -4.75 0.53 -21.24
N GLU A 215 -5.55 1.58 -21.11
CA GLU A 215 -6.68 1.79 -22.03
C GLU A 215 -6.28 2.37 -23.39
N GLN A 216 -5.16 3.10 -23.44
CA GLN A 216 -4.73 3.80 -24.64
C GLN A 216 -3.80 2.98 -25.56
N ILE A 217 -3.26 1.86 -25.08
CA ILE A 217 -2.37 1.00 -25.89
C ILE A 217 -3.13 -0.16 -26.54
N GLU A 218 -2.65 -0.61 -27.70
CA GLU A 218 -3.27 -1.71 -28.45
C GLU A 218 -3.09 -3.08 -27.78
N ASP A 219 -1.96 -3.30 -27.10
CA ASP A 219 -1.61 -4.57 -26.45
C ASP A 219 -1.17 -4.35 -25.00
N PRO A 220 -2.11 -4.34 -24.04
CA PRO A 220 -1.79 -4.20 -22.63
C PRO A 220 -0.91 -5.33 -22.05
N SER A 221 -0.81 -6.48 -22.71
CA SER A 221 0.02 -7.59 -22.23
C SER A 221 1.51 -7.25 -22.19
N LEU A 222 1.94 -6.26 -22.98
CA LEU A 222 3.31 -5.73 -22.94
C LEU A 222 3.68 -5.15 -21.57
N LEU A 223 2.71 -4.69 -20.83
CA LEU A 223 2.93 -4.10 -19.50
C LEU A 223 3.14 -5.13 -18.39
N ALA A 224 2.87 -6.40 -18.65
CA ALA A 224 3.12 -7.47 -17.69
C ALA A 224 4.61 -7.83 -17.57
N GLU A 225 5.42 -7.48 -18.56
CA GLU A 225 6.86 -7.70 -18.59
C GLU A 225 7.62 -6.45 -18.14
N PRO A 226 8.88 -6.58 -17.68
CA PRO A 226 9.73 -5.43 -17.39
C PRO A 226 9.82 -4.46 -18.57
N VAL A 227 9.98 -3.17 -18.26
CA VAL A 227 10.19 -2.14 -19.29
C VAL A 227 11.36 -2.52 -20.21
N ASP A 228 11.10 -2.52 -21.52
CA ASP A 228 12.14 -2.51 -22.55
C ASP A 228 12.43 -1.07 -22.99
N GLU A 229 13.58 -0.56 -22.61
CA GLU A 229 13.99 0.82 -22.92
C GLU A 229 13.99 1.12 -24.44
N ALA A 230 14.19 0.10 -25.29
CA ALA A 230 14.16 0.30 -26.74
C ALA A 230 12.75 0.59 -27.27
N ASN A 231 11.71 0.12 -26.56
CA ASN A 231 10.33 0.24 -26.97
C ASN A 231 9.52 1.21 -26.08
N PHE A 232 10.08 1.71 -24.98
CA PHE A 232 9.39 2.54 -24.00
C PHE A 232 8.64 3.72 -24.65
N ASP A 233 9.34 4.50 -25.47
CA ASP A 233 8.75 5.66 -26.13
C ASP A 233 7.58 5.29 -27.05
N ALA A 234 7.68 4.17 -27.76
CA ALA A 234 6.63 3.72 -28.67
C ALA A 234 5.39 3.24 -27.89
N VAL A 235 5.60 2.46 -26.81
CA VAL A 235 4.53 1.92 -25.98
C VAL A 235 3.81 3.05 -25.24
N THR A 236 4.54 4.02 -24.71
CA THR A 236 3.96 5.11 -23.90
C THR A 236 3.48 6.31 -24.73
N ALA A 237 3.77 6.38 -26.04
CA ALA A 237 3.33 7.50 -26.88
C ALA A 237 1.82 7.79 -26.83
N PRO A 238 0.90 6.79 -26.75
CA PRO A 238 -0.53 7.07 -26.58
C PRO A 238 -0.85 7.79 -25.27
N LEU A 239 -0.23 7.38 -24.14
CA LEU A 239 -0.38 8.04 -22.85
C LEU A 239 0.00 9.52 -22.93
N TRP A 240 1.16 9.83 -23.51
CA TRP A 240 1.64 11.21 -23.58
C TRP A 240 0.75 12.09 -24.47
N ARG A 241 0.23 11.56 -25.58
CA ARG A 241 -0.76 12.28 -26.38
C ARG A 241 -2.01 12.59 -25.62
N TRP A 242 -2.56 11.61 -24.90
CA TRP A 242 -3.74 11.79 -24.08
C TRP A 242 -3.51 12.84 -22.97
N LEU A 243 -2.35 12.81 -22.30
CA LEU A 243 -1.98 13.79 -21.28
C LEU A 243 -1.80 15.20 -21.86
N ASP A 244 -1.20 15.33 -23.05
CA ASP A 244 -1.06 16.61 -23.72
C ASP A 244 -2.43 17.21 -24.10
N GLU A 245 -3.40 16.36 -24.47
CA GLU A 245 -4.76 16.79 -24.81
C GLU A 245 -5.59 17.20 -23.59
N ILE A 246 -5.50 16.48 -22.48
CA ILE A 246 -6.28 16.80 -21.28
C ILE A 246 -5.68 17.96 -20.46
N ARG A 247 -4.37 18.12 -20.47
CA ARG A 247 -3.65 19.08 -19.62
C ARG A 247 -4.24 20.49 -19.65
N PRO A 248 -4.56 21.10 -20.80
CA PRO A 248 -5.10 22.47 -20.85
C PRO A 248 -6.45 22.65 -20.15
N VAL A 249 -7.20 21.55 -19.97
CA VAL A 249 -8.54 21.54 -19.35
C VAL A 249 -8.56 20.97 -17.94
N LEU A 250 -7.41 20.54 -17.41
CA LEU A 250 -7.28 20.16 -16.00
C LEU A 250 -7.46 21.36 -15.07
N TRP A 251 -7.68 21.08 -13.80
CA TRP A 251 -7.65 22.11 -12.73
C TRP A 251 -6.38 22.95 -12.87
N ARG A 252 -6.55 24.26 -12.78
CA ARG A 252 -5.48 25.27 -13.00
C ARG A 252 -4.74 25.12 -14.33
N GLU A 253 -5.41 24.59 -15.34
CA GLU A 253 -4.85 24.39 -16.69
C GLU A 253 -3.62 23.46 -16.71
N GLY A 254 -3.54 22.49 -15.79
CA GLY A 254 -2.41 21.57 -15.66
C GLY A 254 -1.07 22.26 -15.37
N ARG A 255 -1.10 23.46 -14.79
CA ARG A 255 0.09 24.17 -14.32
C ARG A 255 0.39 23.86 -12.85
N ASP A 256 -0.60 23.30 -12.16
CA ASP A 256 -0.54 22.88 -10.77
C ASP A 256 -1.39 21.61 -10.61
N TYR A 257 -1.04 20.79 -9.64
CA TYR A 257 -1.69 19.50 -9.39
C TYR A 257 -1.97 19.36 -7.89
N PRO A 258 -2.99 18.58 -7.47
CA PRO A 258 -3.12 18.18 -6.09
C PRO A 258 -1.83 17.51 -5.61
N GLN A 259 -1.40 17.82 -4.39
CA GLN A 259 -0.16 17.25 -3.84
C GLN A 259 -0.27 15.74 -3.61
N ASN A 260 -1.46 15.28 -3.22
CA ASN A 260 -1.76 13.89 -2.89
C ASN A 260 -3.28 13.65 -2.90
N TYR A 261 -3.70 12.41 -2.63
CA TYR A 261 -5.11 12.06 -2.54
C TYR A 261 -5.90 12.91 -1.50
N PRO A 262 -5.44 13.13 -0.25
CA PRO A 262 -6.15 14.00 0.69
C PRO A 262 -6.41 15.41 0.17
N ALA A 263 -5.44 16.01 -0.52
CA ALA A 263 -5.61 17.32 -1.15
C ALA A 263 -6.65 17.27 -2.29
N MET A 264 -6.64 16.21 -3.11
CA MET A 264 -7.63 16.02 -4.17
C MET A 264 -9.05 15.84 -3.60
N LYS A 265 -9.22 15.08 -2.50
CA LYS A 265 -10.49 14.93 -1.79
C LYS A 265 -11.00 16.27 -1.26
N GLN A 266 -10.12 17.09 -0.69
CA GLN A 266 -10.50 18.44 -0.22
C GLN A 266 -11.01 19.32 -1.37
N LEU A 267 -10.38 19.25 -2.56
CA LEU A 267 -10.85 20.01 -3.73
C LEU A 267 -12.25 19.58 -4.19
N LEU A 268 -12.61 18.29 -4.07
CA LEU A 268 -13.99 17.86 -4.31
C LEU A 268 -14.95 18.44 -3.25
N ALA A 269 -14.59 18.39 -1.97
CA ALA A 269 -15.38 18.95 -0.88
C ALA A 269 -15.59 20.46 -1.05
N ASP A 270 -14.57 21.19 -1.50
CA ASP A 270 -14.61 22.63 -1.76
C ASP A 270 -15.27 22.99 -3.10
N ALA A 271 -15.78 22.00 -3.83
CA ALA A 271 -16.40 22.16 -5.14
C ALA A 271 -15.46 22.77 -6.20
N GLU A 272 -14.15 22.60 -6.07
CA GLU A 272 -13.17 22.95 -7.11
C GLU A 272 -13.03 21.80 -8.14
N LEU A 273 -13.13 20.55 -7.73
CA LEU A 273 -13.23 19.39 -8.62
C LEU A 273 -14.64 18.78 -8.55
N ASP A 274 -15.07 18.12 -9.62
CA ASP A 274 -16.36 17.44 -9.71
C ASP A 274 -16.19 15.91 -9.81
N ILE A 275 -15.10 15.43 -10.37
CA ILE A 275 -14.70 14.02 -10.40
C ILE A 275 -13.32 13.89 -9.77
N ILE A 276 -13.18 12.91 -8.88
CA ILE A 276 -11.91 12.44 -8.32
C ILE A 276 -11.90 10.90 -8.29
N PHE A 277 -10.83 10.31 -7.80
CA PHE A 277 -10.69 8.87 -7.69
C PHE A 277 -9.84 8.47 -6.49
N ALA A 278 -10.00 7.24 -6.04
CA ALA A 278 -9.24 6.64 -4.94
C ALA A 278 -9.04 5.15 -5.18
N PHE A 279 -8.21 4.51 -4.37
CA PHE A 279 -7.97 3.06 -4.43
C PHE A 279 -8.77 2.26 -3.40
N ASN A 280 -9.56 2.91 -2.56
CA ASN A 280 -10.48 2.24 -1.64
C ASN A 280 -11.91 2.33 -2.17
N PRO A 281 -12.56 1.20 -2.53
CA PRO A 281 -13.94 1.19 -3.02
C PRO A 281 -14.97 1.80 -2.07
N ALA A 282 -14.72 1.79 -0.77
CA ALA A 282 -15.62 2.36 0.24
C ALA A 282 -15.28 3.80 0.65
N GLU A 283 -14.23 4.39 0.08
CA GLU A 283 -13.73 5.72 0.48
C GLU A 283 -14.83 6.80 0.46
N ALA A 284 -15.64 6.83 -0.60
CA ALA A 284 -16.69 7.83 -0.70
C ALA A 284 -17.75 7.67 0.42
N SER A 285 -18.15 6.43 0.75
CA SER A 285 -19.08 6.18 1.86
C SER A 285 -18.47 6.54 3.21
N ALA A 286 -17.22 6.17 3.44
CA ALA A 286 -16.51 6.52 4.68
C ALA A 286 -16.37 8.03 4.86
N ALA A 287 -16.00 8.75 3.79
CA ALA A 287 -15.89 10.22 3.81
C ALA A 287 -17.23 10.93 4.01
N ILE A 288 -18.34 10.39 3.45
CA ILE A 288 -19.69 10.88 3.72
C ILE A 288 -20.05 10.67 5.20
N ALA A 289 -19.80 9.47 5.73
CA ALA A 289 -20.08 9.16 7.14
C ALA A 289 -19.27 10.03 8.11
N ALA A 290 -18.03 10.37 7.75
CA ALA A 290 -17.18 11.29 8.51
C ALA A 290 -17.56 12.78 8.34
N GLY A 291 -18.48 13.12 7.43
CA GLY A 291 -18.87 14.50 7.12
C GLY A 291 -17.80 15.27 6.33
N GLU A 292 -16.87 14.58 5.69
CA GLU A 292 -15.82 15.14 4.85
C GLU A 292 -16.30 15.40 3.42
N LEU A 293 -17.28 14.63 2.94
CA LEU A 293 -17.90 14.79 1.63
C LEU A 293 -19.41 14.94 1.73
N PRO A 294 -20.05 15.61 0.75
CA PRO A 294 -21.52 15.69 0.67
C PRO A 294 -22.18 14.32 0.51
N ASP A 295 -23.39 14.17 1.03
CA ASP A 295 -24.20 12.95 0.92
C ASP A 295 -24.67 12.64 -0.52
N THR A 296 -24.47 13.55 -1.45
CA THR A 296 -24.74 13.42 -2.89
C THR A 296 -23.60 12.78 -3.68
N VAL A 297 -22.43 12.54 -3.06
CA VAL A 297 -21.31 11.87 -3.73
C VAL A 297 -21.65 10.41 -4.00
N ARG A 298 -21.34 9.92 -5.21
CA ARG A 298 -21.52 8.53 -5.65
C ARG A 298 -20.28 8.03 -6.39
N SER A 299 -19.97 6.76 -6.19
CA SER A 299 -18.87 6.08 -6.89
C SER A 299 -19.32 5.53 -8.24
N PHE A 300 -18.38 5.40 -9.14
CA PHE A 300 -18.50 4.70 -10.42
C PHE A 300 -17.14 4.10 -10.83
N VAL A 301 -17.18 3.18 -11.77
CA VAL A 301 -15.99 2.54 -12.36
C VAL A 301 -16.16 2.48 -13.88
N PHE A 302 -15.08 2.28 -14.58
CA PHE A 302 -15.13 2.04 -16.02
C PHE A 302 -15.56 0.58 -16.28
N PRO A 303 -16.55 0.33 -17.14
CA PRO A 303 -17.01 -1.03 -17.47
C PRO A 303 -15.92 -1.94 -18.04
N GLY A 304 -14.92 -1.37 -18.73
CA GLY A 304 -13.73 -2.08 -19.21
C GLY A 304 -12.81 -2.58 -18.11
N GLY A 305 -13.00 -2.08 -16.89
CA GLY A 305 -12.20 -2.38 -15.71
C GLY A 305 -11.40 -1.19 -15.22
N THR A 306 -11.04 -1.23 -13.95
CA THR A 306 -10.12 -0.28 -13.33
C THR A 306 -9.00 -1.02 -12.60
N LEU A 307 -7.84 -0.39 -12.47
CA LEU A 307 -6.70 -0.94 -11.76
C LEU A 307 -7.07 -1.41 -10.37
N GLY A 308 -6.55 -2.56 -9.99
CA GLY A 308 -6.63 -3.06 -8.64
C GLY A 308 -5.39 -3.87 -8.30
N ASN A 309 -5.03 -3.84 -7.03
CA ASN A 309 -3.90 -4.56 -6.49
C ASN A 309 -4.19 -5.07 -5.08
N THR A 310 -3.23 -5.74 -4.52
CA THR A 310 -3.17 -6.10 -3.10
C THR A 310 -2.12 -5.22 -2.45
N HIS A 311 -2.37 -4.74 -1.23
CA HIS A 311 -1.31 -4.17 -0.44
C HIS A 311 -0.82 -5.15 0.60
N PHE A 312 0.48 -5.07 0.88
CA PHE A 312 1.21 -6.04 1.64
C PHE A 312 1.90 -5.41 2.85
N VAL A 313 2.30 -6.27 3.78
CA VAL A 313 3.27 -5.93 4.81
C VAL A 313 4.49 -6.84 4.65
N ALA A 314 5.67 -6.24 4.73
CA ALA A 314 6.95 -6.95 4.65
C ALA A 314 7.81 -6.65 5.87
N ILE A 315 8.69 -7.59 6.21
CA ILE A 315 9.63 -7.49 7.33
C ILE A 315 11.03 -7.28 6.74
N PRO A 316 11.73 -6.18 7.07
CA PRO A 316 13.13 -6.03 6.68
C PRO A 316 14.03 -7.12 7.28
N TYR A 317 15.06 -7.54 6.52
CA TYR A 317 16.02 -8.57 6.93
C TYR A 317 16.71 -8.27 8.26
N ASN A 318 16.93 -7.00 8.59
CA ASN A 318 17.61 -6.53 9.79
C ASN A 318 16.67 -6.03 10.89
N SER A 319 15.37 -6.36 10.83
CA SER A 319 14.39 -5.96 11.85
C SER A 319 14.85 -6.31 13.26
N SER A 320 14.67 -5.40 14.19
CA SER A 320 14.96 -5.62 15.62
C SER A 320 13.89 -6.42 16.35
N ALA A 321 12.72 -6.66 15.70
CA ALA A 321 11.56 -7.29 16.30
C ALA A 321 10.83 -8.22 15.31
N GLN A 322 11.58 -9.11 14.62
CA GLN A 322 11.02 -9.98 13.57
C GLN A 322 9.86 -10.84 14.09
N ALA A 323 9.98 -11.45 15.27
CA ALA A 323 8.91 -12.26 15.86
C ALA A 323 7.65 -11.42 16.13
N GLY A 324 7.81 -10.23 16.68
CA GLY A 324 6.70 -9.29 16.90
C GLY A 324 6.06 -8.83 15.58
N ALA A 325 6.86 -8.58 14.55
CA ALA A 325 6.38 -8.20 13.21
C ALA A 325 5.59 -9.35 12.56
N MET A 326 6.03 -10.62 12.71
CA MET A 326 5.27 -11.80 12.27
C MET A 326 3.93 -11.92 12.99
N VAL A 327 3.89 -11.69 14.33
CA VAL A 327 2.65 -11.70 15.10
C VAL A 327 1.69 -10.62 14.61
N VAL A 328 2.17 -9.40 14.35
CA VAL A 328 1.35 -8.32 13.78
C VAL A 328 0.83 -8.72 12.39
N ALA A 329 1.68 -9.21 11.50
CA ALA A 329 1.29 -9.66 10.16
C ALA A 329 0.23 -10.78 10.22
N ASN A 330 0.40 -11.76 11.14
CA ASN A 330 -0.59 -12.81 11.36
C ASN A 330 -1.92 -12.25 11.88
N PHE A 331 -1.90 -11.31 12.82
CA PHE A 331 -3.12 -10.66 13.31
C PHE A 331 -3.87 -9.92 12.22
N LEU A 332 -3.15 -9.19 11.33
CA LEU A 332 -3.73 -8.50 10.19
C LEU A 332 -4.48 -9.44 9.23
N LEU A 333 -4.13 -10.73 9.18
CA LEU A 333 -4.83 -11.78 8.42
C LEU A 333 -5.97 -12.45 9.20
N SER A 334 -6.21 -12.09 10.45
CA SER A 334 -7.30 -12.69 11.21
C SER A 334 -8.67 -12.28 10.66
N PRO A 335 -9.70 -13.15 10.74
CA PRO A 335 -11.06 -12.79 10.33
C PRO A 335 -11.57 -11.53 11.06
N GLU A 336 -11.22 -11.36 12.33
CA GLU A 336 -11.57 -10.17 13.14
C GLU A 336 -10.97 -8.89 12.56
N ALA A 337 -9.67 -8.89 12.29
CA ALA A 337 -8.96 -7.73 11.76
C ALA A 337 -9.45 -7.36 10.35
N GLN A 338 -9.68 -8.37 9.51
CA GLN A 338 -10.16 -8.19 8.15
C GLN A 338 -11.62 -7.72 8.11
N LEU A 339 -12.49 -8.27 8.96
CA LEU A 339 -13.89 -7.83 9.09
C LEU A 339 -13.97 -6.35 9.48
N ARG A 340 -13.21 -5.96 10.51
CA ARG A 340 -13.17 -4.56 10.96
C ARG A 340 -12.63 -3.63 9.88
N LYS A 341 -11.61 -4.10 9.14
CA LYS A 341 -10.99 -3.32 8.08
C LYS A 341 -11.95 -3.09 6.89
N GLU A 342 -12.74 -4.09 6.51
CA GLU A 342 -13.70 -3.99 5.40
C GLU A 342 -14.91 -3.11 5.72
N ASP A 343 -15.24 -2.92 6.99
CA ASP A 343 -16.36 -2.06 7.39
C ASP A 343 -16.03 -0.57 7.16
N PRO A 344 -16.81 0.15 6.31
CA PRO A 344 -16.61 1.58 6.03
C PRO A 344 -16.68 2.47 7.27
N ALA A 345 -17.30 2.02 8.36
CA ALA A 345 -17.30 2.75 9.62
C ALA A 345 -15.90 2.86 10.25
N TYR A 346 -14.96 2.00 9.83
CA TYR A 346 -13.57 2.00 10.31
C TYR A 346 -12.57 2.36 9.20
N TRP A 347 -12.62 1.65 8.06
CA TRP A 347 -11.73 1.92 6.93
C TRP A 347 -12.44 1.67 5.59
N GLY A 348 -13.07 0.50 5.40
CA GLY A 348 -13.73 0.11 4.16
C GLY A 348 -12.81 -0.57 3.14
N ASP A 349 -11.67 -1.08 3.58
CA ASP A 349 -10.68 -1.70 2.71
C ASP A 349 -11.01 -3.18 2.47
N PRO A 350 -11.11 -3.66 1.20
CA PRO A 350 -11.51 -5.03 0.89
C PRO A 350 -10.62 -6.08 1.54
N THR A 351 -11.25 -7.17 1.96
CA THR A 351 -10.53 -8.31 2.54
C THR A 351 -9.72 -9.08 1.51
N VAL A 352 -8.62 -9.69 1.96
CA VAL A 352 -7.82 -10.67 1.20
C VAL A 352 -8.20 -12.12 1.53
N LEU A 353 -9.24 -12.32 2.35
CA LEU A 353 -9.62 -13.65 2.80
C LEU A 353 -10.60 -14.32 1.84
N SER A 354 -10.43 -15.62 1.66
CA SER A 354 -11.41 -16.47 0.98
C SER A 354 -12.63 -16.70 1.88
N MET A 355 -13.81 -16.29 1.42
CA MET A 355 -15.07 -16.55 2.14
C MET A 355 -15.30 -18.05 2.38
N GLU A 356 -14.80 -18.94 1.51
CA GLU A 356 -14.93 -20.38 1.66
C GLU A 356 -14.12 -20.93 2.86
N SER A 357 -13.02 -20.26 3.21
CA SER A 357 -12.15 -20.65 4.33
C SER A 357 -12.66 -20.19 5.69
N LEU A 358 -13.65 -19.30 5.72
CA LEU A 358 -14.19 -18.70 6.94
C LEU A 358 -15.28 -19.56 7.59
N SER A 359 -15.48 -19.38 8.89
CA SER A 359 -16.62 -19.94 9.59
C SER A 359 -17.96 -19.38 9.08
N GLU A 360 -19.07 -20.08 9.31
CA GLU A 360 -20.40 -19.58 8.96
C GLU A 360 -20.72 -18.24 9.68
N ALA A 361 -20.26 -18.10 10.92
CA ALA A 361 -20.45 -16.88 11.70
C ALA A 361 -19.67 -15.69 11.10
N ASP A 362 -18.42 -15.91 10.69
CA ASP A 362 -17.60 -14.88 10.07
C ASP A 362 -18.19 -14.45 8.72
N ARG A 363 -18.57 -15.42 7.86
CA ARG A 363 -19.26 -15.10 6.60
C ARG A 363 -20.53 -14.28 6.79
N ALA A 364 -21.32 -14.63 7.81
CA ALA A 364 -22.52 -13.86 8.12
C ALA A 364 -22.19 -12.44 8.58
N ALA A 365 -21.09 -12.26 9.33
CA ALA A 365 -20.64 -10.93 9.75
C ALA A 365 -20.17 -10.08 8.57
N PHE A 366 -19.37 -10.63 7.65
CA PHE A 366 -18.96 -9.93 6.41
C PHE A 366 -20.16 -9.55 5.53
N ALA A 367 -21.15 -10.45 5.42
CA ALA A 367 -22.36 -10.18 4.65
C ALA A 367 -23.25 -9.10 5.28
N ALA A 368 -23.13 -8.85 6.57
CA ALA A 368 -23.91 -7.87 7.32
C ALA A 368 -23.29 -6.46 7.34
N ILE A 369 -22.10 -6.27 6.76
CA ILE A 369 -21.45 -4.95 6.70
C ILE A 369 -22.35 -3.96 5.94
N ASP A 370 -22.63 -2.83 6.57
CA ASP A 370 -23.27 -1.69 5.90
C ASP A 370 -22.22 -0.93 5.06
N ARG A 371 -22.30 -1.09 3.75
CA ARG A 371 -21.33 -0.49 2.81
C ARG A 371 -21.59 1.00 2.56
N GLY A 372 -22.68 1.56 3.09
CA GLY A 372 -23.05 2.97 2.92
C GLY A 372 -23.54 3.32 1.50
N PRO A 373 -23.86 4.61 1.26
CA PRO A 373 -24.63 5.03 0.08
C PRO A 373 -23.82 5.14 -1.22
N ALA A 374 -22.49 5.15 -1.13
CA ALA A 374 -21.59 5.43 -2.26
C ALA A 374 -20.63 4.27 -2.58
N THR A 375 -20.68 3.16 -1.83
CA THR A 375 -19.85 1.98 -2.11
C THR A 375 -20.60 1.08 -3.10
N LEU A 376 -19.93 0.75 -4.19
CA LEU A 376 -20.45 -0.19 -5.18
C LEU A 376 -20.46 -1.62 -4.62
N SER A 377 -21.46 -2.41 -5.01
CA SER A 377 -21.47 -3.84 -4.73
C SER A 377 -20.33 -4.56 -5.50
N PRO A 378 -19.94 -5.78 -5.11
CA PRO A 378 -18.92 -6.53 -5.85
C PRO A 378 -19.22 -6.68 -7.35
N ASP A 379 -20.50 -6.88 -7.71
CA ASP A 379 -20.92 -7.00 -9.12
C ASP A 379 -20.80 -5.66 -9.87
N GLU A 380 -21.06 -4.53 -9.20
CA GLU A 380 -20.94 -3.19 -9.78
C GLU A 380 -19.51 -2.71 -9.90
N LEU A 381 -18.58 -3.24 -9.10
CA LEU A 381 -17.16 -2.92 -9.19
C LEU A 381 -16.52 -3.37 -10.51
N GLY A 382 -17.15 -4.31 -11.22
CA GLY A 382 -16.69 -4.77 -12.53
C GLY A 382 -15.29 -5.41 -12.53
N PRO A 383 -14.67 -5.60 -13.70
CA PRO A 383 -13.38 -6.23 -13.84
C PRO A 383 -12.26 -5.47 -13.13
N VAL A 384 -11.28 -6.20 -12.62
CA VAL A 384 -10.03 -5.66 -12.11
C VAL A 384 -8.98 -5.73 -13.21
N LEU A 385 -8.39 -4.60 -13.56
CA LEU A 385 -7.20 -4.56 -14.42
C LEU A 385 -5.97 -4.81 -13.54
N PRO A 386 -5.07 -5.71 -13.97
CA PRO A 386 -3.85 -5.98 -13.22
C PRO A 386 -2.89 -4.78 -13.29
N GLU A 387 -2.09 -4.62 -12.26
CA GLU A 387 -0.99 -3.66 -12.29
C GLU A 387 0.05 -4.04 -13.36
N PRO A 388 0.61 -3.08 -14.09
CA PRO A 388 1.81 -3.28 -14.88
C PRO A 388 2.98 -3.75 -14.02
N HIS A 389 4.00 -4.36 -14.63
CA HIS A 389 5.25 -4.64 -13.95
C HIS A 389 5.81 -3.36 -13.31
N ALA A 390 6.35 -3.48 -12.09
CA ALA A 390 6.76 -2.34 -11.25
C ALA A 390 7.68 -1.34 -11.96
N SER A 391 8.54 -1.81 -12.86
CA SER A 391 9.45 -0.94 -13.64
C SER A 391 8.75 0.10 -14.52
N TRP A 392 7.49 -0.15 -14.94
CA TRP A 392 6.72 0.83 -15.71
C TRP A 392 6.38 2.06 -14.88
N MET A 393 6.03 1.88 -13.59
CA MET A 393 5.72 3.00 -12.70
C MET A 393 6.89 3.96 -12.62
N THR A 394 8.07 3.47 -12.25
CA THR A 394 9.30 4.29 -12.16
C THR A 394 9.60 5.04 -13.46
N ARG A 395 9.52 4.35 -14.61
CA ARG A 395 9.85 4.97 -15.89
C ARG A 395 8.82 6.01 -16.34
N ILE A 396 7.53 5.78 -16.07
CA ILE A 396 6.45 6.74 -16.36
C ILE A 396 6.62 7.98 -15.49
N GLU A 397 6.93 7.83 -14.21
CA GLU A 397 7.17 8.94 -13.29
C GLU A 397 8.34 9.83 -13.73
N GLU A 398 9.47 9.20 -14.07
CA GLU A 398 10.64 9.91 -14.58
C GLU A 398 10.32 10.71 -15.86
N GLU A 399 9.59 10.09 -16.79
CA GLU A 399 9.23 10.75 -18.06
C GLU A 399 8.19 11.85 -17.85
N TRP A 400 7.21 11.62 -16.95
CA TRP A 400 6.24 12.63 -16.56
C TRP A 400 6.93 13.86 -15.95
N ALA A 401 7.88 13.64 -15.03
CA ALA A 401 8.63 14.72 -14.42
C ALA A 401 9.42 15.56 -15.44
N LYS A 402 9.97 14.92 -16.47
CA LYS A 402 10.66 15.63 -17.58
C LYS A 402 9.71 16.47 -18.43
N ARG A 403 8.48 15.99 -18.67
CA ARG A 403 7.49 16.64 -19.55
C ARG A 403 6.69 17.74 -18.86
N TYR A 404 6.32 17.51 -17.61
CA TYR A 404 5.30 18.30 -16.90
C TYR A 404 5.75 18.82 -15.55
N GLY A 405 6.81 18.25 -14.95
CA GLY A 405 7.34 18.61 -13.64
C GLY A 405 8.21 19.87 -13.71
N SER A 406 7.60 21.05 -13.81
CA SER A 406 8.35 22.33 -13.87
C SER A 406 7.93 23.24 -12.73
#